data_12c82cdbd0f93f2a3635f06ecbcfc7bc
#
_entry.id   12c82cdbd0f93f2a3635f06ecbcfc7bc
#
_cell.length_a   1.000
_cell.length_b   1.000
_cell.length_c   1.000
_cell.angle_alpha   90.00
_cell.angle_beta   90.00
_cell.angle_gamma   90.00
#
_symmetry.space_group_name_H-M   'P 1'
#
loop_
_entity.id
_entity.type
_entity.pdbx_description
1 polymer ?
#
loop_
_entity_poly.entity_id
_entity_poly.type
_entity_poly.pdbx_seq_one_letter_code
_entity_poly.pdbx_strand_id
1 'polypeptide(L)'
;NAVWGGATEDYGYFPNTFKDFLKIFISADGPLLEGEPHANALGNHLGIWDFYYKKKVDSREIKIYYQHFFEDTSGLRFANKSDGLWGLELYNYINNTKILFEYLNTTNQNRNPPYVQDYYYHHYQYPAGWSYKGYTIGNPFISSGNYSNTNPSQVLHFGIQNYKNNK
;
A
#
# COMPACT_ATOMS: atom_id res chain seq x y z
N ASN A 1 -0.48 4.42 -7.74
CA ASN A 1 -1.64 5.16 -8.27
C ASN A 1 -1.85 6.42 -7.46
N ALA A 2 -2.31 7.49 -8.10
CA ALA A 2 -2.61 8.76 -7.46
C ALA A 2 -3.86 9.39 -8.08
N VAL A 3 -4.57 10.17 -7.30
CA VAL A 3 -5.59 11.09 -7.83
C VAL A 3 -4.89 12.39 -8.21
N TRP A 4 -5.11 12.85 -9.42
CA TRP A 4 -4.48 14.05 -9.94
C TRP A 4 -5.49 14.97 -10.64
N GLY A 5 -5.35 16.27 -10.36
CA GLY A 5 -6.28 17.29 -10.82
C GLY A 5 -7.51 17.42 -9.93
N GLY A 6 -8.30 18.43 -10.19
CA GLY A 6 -9.47 18.81 -9.42
C GLY A 6 -9.24 20.00 -8.49
N ALA A 7 -10.29 20.42 -7.79
CA ALA A 7 -10.24 21.53 -6.84
C ALA A 7 -9.97 21.03 -5.42
N THR A 8 -9.22 21.82 -4.66
CA THR A 8 -9.02 21.61 -3.22
C THR A 8 -9.32 22.88 -2.46
N GLU A 9 -9.67 22.75 -1.16
CA GLU A 9 -9.91 23.90 -0.31
C GLU A 9 -8.63 24.73 -0.12
N ASP A 10 -7.47 24.07 0.03
CA ASP A 10 -6.21 24.71 0.35
C ASP A 10 -5.54 25.39 -0.85
N TYR A 11 -5.66 24.81 -2.05
CA TYR A 11 -4.94 25.25 -3.25
C TYR A 11 -5.84 25.82 -4.33
N GLY A 12 -7.15 25.77 -4.17
CA GLY A 12 -8.13 26.14 -5.19
C GLY A 12 -8.19 25.18 -6.38
N TYR A 13 -7.08 24.59 -6.78
CA TYR A 13 -6.97 23.56 -7.81
C TYR A 13 -5.70 22.75 -7.64
N PHE A 14 -5.71 21.51 -8.09
CA PHE A 14 -4.48 20.71 -8.14
C PHE A 14 -3.58 21.20 -9.28
N PRO A 15 -2.28 21.35 -9.01
CA PRO A 15 -1.30 21.63 -10.05
C PRO A 15 -1.34 20.57 -11.14
N ASN A 16 -1.17 21.00 -12.41
CA ASN A 16 -1.29 20.12 -13.57
C ASN A 16 -0.09 20.22 -14.53
N THR A 17 1.05 20.70 -14.05
CA THR A 17 2.26 20.78 -14.85
C THR A 17 2.93 19.40 -15.01
N PHE A 18 3.80 19.28 -16.01
CA PHE A 18 4.59 18.04 -16.17
C PHE A 18 5.48 17.75 -14.97
N LYS A 19 5.97 18.78 -14.27
CA LYS A 19 6.72 18.62 -13.02
C LYS A 19 5.85 17.99 -11.93
N ASP A 20 4.60 18.40 -11.81
CA ASP A 20 3.66 17.85 -10.83
C ASP A 20 3.31 16.40 -11.17
N PHE A 21 3.15 16.10 -12.45
CA PHE A 21 2.99 14.72 -12.90
C PHE A 21 4.16 13.81 -12.48
N LEU A 22 5.42 14.29 -12.62
CA LEU A 22 6.58 13.54 -12.14
C LEU A 22 6.59 13.36 -10.62
N LYS A 23 6.14 14.35 -9.86
CA LYS A 23 6.00 14.25 -8.41
C LYS A 23 5.05 13.13 -7.98
N ILE A 24 4.00 12.87 -8.76
CA ILE A 24 3.04 11.79 -8.49
C ILE A 24 3.73 10.43 -8.46
N PHE A 25 4.68 10.18 -9.36
CA PHE A 25 5.39 8.90 -9.41
C PHE A 25 6.19 8.57 -8.15
N ILE A 26 6.65 9.60 -7.45
CA ILE A 26 7.49 9.46 -6.27
C ILE A 26 6.77 9.90 -5.00
N SER A 27 5.46 10.11 -5.06
CA SER A 27 4.65 10.63 -3.93
C SER A 27 5.33 11.81 -3.23
N ALA A 28 5.88 12.74 -4.02
CA ALA A 28 6.62 13.88 -3.48
C ALA A 28 5.67 14.89 -2.84
N ASP A 29 6.17 15.50 -1.77
CA ASP A 29 5.44 16.51 -1.05
C ASP A 29 5.14 17.74 -1.93
N GLY A 30 4.02 18.37 -1.63
CA GLY A 30 3.62 19.68 -2.14
C GLY A 30 4.40 20.81 -1.48
N PRO A 31 3.96 22.06 -1.62
CA PRO A 31 4.50 23.18 -0.87
C PRO A 31 4.12 23.08 0.61
N LEU A 32 4.99 23.58 1.47
CA LEU A 32 4.64 23.77 2.88
C LEU A 32 3.63 24.91 3.00
N LEU A 33 2.49 24.63 3.60
CA LEU A 33 1.49 25.63 3.91
C LEU A 33 1.83 26.39 5.19
N GLU A 34 1.38 27.66 5.28
CA GLU A 34 1.56 28.46 6.49
C GLU A 34 0.80 27.83 7.68
N GLY A 35 1.52 27.60 8.78
CA GLY A 35 0.95 26.97 9.97
C GLY A 35 1.04 25.44 10.01
N GLU A 36 1.41 24.77 8.93
CA GLU A 36 1.60 23.33 8.91
C GLU A 36 3.01 22.92 9.37
N PRO A 37 3.15 21.85 10.15
CA PRO A 37 4.44 21.39 10.66
C PRO A 37 5.32 20.73 9.58
N HIS A 38 4.72 20.27 8.48
CA HIS A 38 5.40 19.62 7.35
C HIS A 38 4.55 19.74 6.09
N ALA A 39 5.19 19.58 4.93
CA ALA A 39 4.49 19.52 3.65
C ALA A 39 3.87 18.12 3.46
N ASN A 40 2.67 18.09 2.88
CA ASN A 40 1.97 16.86 2.51
C ASN A 40 2.01 16.63 1.00
N ALA A 41 1.85 15.39 0.57
CA ALA A 41 1.67 15.08 -0.83
C ALA A 41 0.34 15.66 -1.36
N LEU A 42 0.36 16.16 -2.60
CA LEU A 42 -0.85 16.70 -3.22
C LEU A 42 -1.72 15.57 -3.77
N GLY A 43 -2.97 15.49 -3.34
CA GLY A 43 -3.91 14.46 -3.74
C GLY A 43 -3.84 13.23 -2.84
N ASN A 44 -4.51 12.15 -3.27
CA ASN A 44 -4.48 10.87 -2.58
C ASN A 44 -3.56 9.91 -3.30
N HIS A 45 -2.42 9.64 -2.72
CA HIS A 45 -1.39 8.75 -3.27
C HIS A 45 -1.46 7.39 -2.60
N LEU A 46 -1.14 6.35 -3.34
CA LEU A 46 -0.87 5.01 -2.84
C LEU A 46 0.19 4.39 -3.73
N GLY A 47 1.34 4.13 -3.19
CA GLY A 47 2.41 3.41 -3.84
C GLY A 47 2.75 2.12 -3.13
N ILE A 48 3.32 1.17 -3.87
CA ILE A 48 3.77 -0.10 -3.34
C ILE A 48 5.14 -0.40 -3.94
N TRP A 49 6.13 -0.59 -3.08
CA TRP A 49 7.37 -1.25 -3.46
C TRP A 49 7.17 -2.76 -3.35
N ASP A 50 7.38 -3.48 -4.45
CA ASP A 50 7.26 -4.94 -4.50
C ASP A 50 8.64 -5.56 -4.67
N PHE A 51 9.13 -6.20 -3.61
CA PHE A 51 10.39 -6.92 -3.59
C PHE A 51 10.12 -8.40 -3.54
N TYR A 52 10.79 -9.18 -4.37
CA TYR A 52 10.67 -10.61 -4.29
C TYR A 52 11.98 -11.33 -4.60
N TYR A 53 12.13 -12.48 -3.99
CA TYR A 53 13.13 -13.48 -4.33
C TYR A 53 12.44 -14.78 -4.73
N LYS A 54 12.86 -15.33 -5.87
CA LYS A 54 12.30 -16.55 -6.42
C LYS A 54 13.41 -17.52 -6.76
N LYS A 55 13.30 -18.75 -6.27
CA LYS A 55 14.23 -19.85 -6.60
C LYS A 55 13.48 -21.07 -7.03
N LYS A 56 13.89 -21.63 -8.15
CA LYS A 56 13.37 -22.89 -8.67
C LYS A 56 14.47 -23.96 -8.68
N VAL A 57 14.17 -25.13 -8.15
CA VAL A 57 15.03 -26.33 -8.18
C VAL A 57 14.16 -27.49 -8.61
N ASP A 58 14.47 -28.07 -9.78
CA ASP A 58 13.67 -29.08 -10.43
C ASP A 58 12.20 -28.64 -10.62
N SER A 59 11.26 -29.40 -10.07
CA SER A 59 9.84 -29.07 -10.10
C SER A 59 9.37 -28.20 -8.93
N ARG A 60 10.25 -27.91 -7.96
CA ARG A 60 9.91 -27.13 -6.76
C ARG A 60 10.28 -25.69 -6.95
N GLU A 61 9.47 -24.80 -6.40
CA GLU A 61 9.72 -23.37 -6.42
C GLU A 61 9.40 -22.75 -5.06
N ILE A 62 10.24 -21.83 -4.63
CA ILE A 62 9.99 -20.94 -3.49
C ILE A 62 9.99 -19.51 -3.97
N LYS A 63 9.00 -18.73 -3.54
CA LYS A 63 8.97 -17.28 -3.71
C LYS A 63 8.75 -16.63 -2.35
N ILE A 64 9.62 -15.71 -1.98
CA ILE A 64 9.49 -14.84 -0.82
C ILE A 64 9.28 -13.44 -1.33
N TYR A 65 8.33 -12.70 -0.79
CA TYR A 65 8.08 -11.34 -1.23
C TYR A 65 7.70 -10.43 -0.07
N TYR A 66 7.92 -9.14 -0.31
CA TYR A 66 7.52 -8.06 0.58
C TYR A 66 6.96 -6.91 -0.25
N GLN A 67 5.75 -6.48 0.07
CA GLN A 67 5.08 -5.33 -0.51
C GLN A 67 5.01 -4.23 0.54
N HIS A 68 5.82 -3.20 0.37
CA HIS A 68 5.85 -2.05 1.25
C HIS A 68 4.86 -1.00 0.76
N PHE A 69 3.94 -0.58 1.62
CA PHE A 69 2.95 0.46 1.32
C PHE A 69 3.51 1.83 1.66
N PHE A 70 3.21 2.82 0.83
CA PHE A 70 3.50 4.21 1.11
C PHE A 70 2.47 5.13 0.47
N GLU A 71 2.16 6.25 1.11
CA GLU A 71 1.22 7.26 0.62
C GLU A 71 1.88 8.62 0.43
N ASP A 72 3.03 8.83 1.05
CA ASP A 72 3.83 10.06 0.97
C ASP A 72 5.34 9.78 0.99
N THR A 73 6.13 10.86 1.02
CA THR A 73 7.60 10.79 1.08
C THR A 73 8.11 10.09 2.34
N SER A 74 7.39 10.14 3.45
CA SER A 74 7.80 9.48 4.69
C SER A 74 7.71 7.97 4.57
N GLY A 75 6.63 7.45 4.05
CA GLY A 75 6.45 6.04 3.73
C GLY A 75 7.42 5.56 2.64
N LEU A 76 7.66 6.38 1.62
CA LEU A 76 8.65 6.10 0.59
C LEU A 76 10.05 5.84 1.17
N ARG A 77 10.41 6.51 2.28
CA ARG A 77 11.68 6.35 3.01
C ARG A 77 11.64 5.27 4.10
N PHE A 78 10.61 4.44 4.13
CA PHE A 78 10.42 3.39 5.13
C PHE A 78 10.28 3.89 6.58
N ALA A 79 9.78 5.11 6.79
CA ALA A 79 9.51 5.63 8.12
C ALA A 79 8.43 4.82 8.87
N ASN A 80 7.53 4.16 8.13
CA ASN A 80 6.55 3.20 8.61
C ASN A 80 7.12 1.78 8.86
N LYS A 81 8.46 1.66 8.86
CA LYS A 81 9.22 0.45 9.22
C LYS A 81 8.86 -0.77 8.35
N SER A 82 8.33 -1.82 8.98
CA SER A 82 8.01 -3.10 8.35
C SER A 82 6.54 -3.25 7.96
N ASP A 83 5.78 -2.16 7.96
CA ASP A 83 4.40 -2.20 7.45
C ASP A 83 4.38 -2.65 6.00
N GLY A 84 3.38 -3.45 5.66
CA GLY A 84 3.24 -4.04 4.34
C GLY A 84 2.76 -5.47 4.40
N LEU A 85 2.85 -6.14 3.26
CA LEU A 85 2.49 -7.55 3.09
C LEU A 85 3.75 -8.39 2.89
N TRP A 86 3.97 -9.33 3.79
CA TRP A 86 5.05 -10.33 3.72
C TRP A 86 4.46 -11.65 3.22
N GLY A 87 5.08 -12.29 2.25
CA GLY A 87 4.56 -13.51 1.67
C GLY A 87 5.62 -14.57 1.42
N LEU A 88 5.19 -15.83 1.54
CA LEU A 88 5.93 -17.03 1.20
C LEU A 88 5.03 -17.93 0.37
N GLU A 89 5.47 -18.23 -0.85
CA GLU A 89 4.84 -19.23 -1.69
C GLU A 89 5.76 -20.44 -1.86
N LEU A 90 5.23 -21.62 -1.60
CA LEU A 90 5.89 -22.90 -1.83
C LEU A 90 5.14 -23.66 -2.91
N TYR A 91 5.80 -23.92 -4.03
CA TYR A 91 5.21 -24.63 -5.14
C TYR A 91 5.79 -26.02 -5.28
N ASN A 92 4.93 -27.03 -5.38
CA ASN A 92 5.27 -28.45 -5.59
C ASN A 92 6.19 -29.07 -4.53
N TYR A 93 6.21 -28.55 -3.31
CA TYR A 93 6.86 -29.21 -2.16
C TYR A 93 6.05 -30.41 -1.65
N ILE A 94 4.73 -30.34 -1.82
CA ILE A 94 3.81 -31.47 -1.73
C ILE A 94 3.22 -31.63 -3.12
N ASN A 95 3.10 -32.84 -3.61
CA ASN A 95 2.72 -33.17 -5.00
C ASN A 95 1.60 -32.25 -5.55
N ASN A 96 1.91 -31.52 -6.62
CA ASN A 96 1.00 -30.62 -7.32
C ASN A 96 0.28 -29.59 -6.42
N THR A 97 0.93 -29.17 -5.35
CA THR A 97 0.33 -28.25 -4.39
C THR A 97 1.10 -26.94 -4.33
N LYS A 98 0.40 -25.83 -4.34
CA LYS A 98 0.89 -24.51 -3.94
C LYS A 98 0.43 -24.23 -2.53
N ILE A 99 1.35 -23.81 -1.66
CA ILE A 99 1.10 -23.37 -0.31
C ILE A 99 1.45 -21.89 -0.23
N LEU A 100 0.59 -21.09 0.37
CA LEU A 100 0.74 -19.66 0.55
C LEU A 100 0.66 -19.32 2.04
N PHE A 101 1.61 -18.53 2.51
CA PHE A 101 1.58 -17.85 3.80
C PHE A 101 1.75 -16.36 3.57
N GLU A 102 0.89 -15.56 4.17
CA GLU A 102 1.00 -14.11 4.14
C GLU A 102 0.81 -13.52 5.53
N TYR A 103 1.57 -12.48 5.81
CA TYR A 103 1.43 -11.65 6.99
C TYR A 103 1.30 -10.19 6.57
N LEU A 104 0.15 -9.60 6.82
CA LEU A 104 -0.10 -8.18 6.66
C LEU A 104 0.10 -7.48 8.00
N ASN A 105 0.84 -6.39 7.99
CA ASN A 105 0.96 -5.48 9.12
C ASN A 105 0.77 -4.04 8.65
N THR A 106 -0.12 -3.31 9.31
CA THR A 106 -0.35 -1.86 9.08
C THR A 106 -0.32 -1.08 10.39
N THR A 107 0.41 -1.56 11.41
CA THR A 107 0.30 -1.01 12.77
C THR A 107 1.28 0.10 13.07
N ASN A 108 2.36 0.27 12.31
CA ASN A 108 3.34 1.33 12.54
C ASN A 108 2.84 2.67 12.00
N GLN A 109 2.37 2.72 10.75
CA GLN A 109 1.71 3.89 10.14
C GLN A 109 2.44 5.22 10.40
N ASN A 110 3.77 5.21 10.39
CA ASN A 110 4.61 6.39 10.59
C ASN A 110 4.16 7.34 11.74
N ARG A 111 3.86 6.79 12.91
CA ARG A 111 3.30 7.52 14.06
C ARG A 111 4.26 8.49 14.76
N ASN A 112 5.44 8.72 14.23
CA ASN A 112 6.43 9.56 14.90
C ASN A 112 6.15 11.05 14.63
N PRO A 113 6.06 11.91 15.65
CA PRO A 113 5.95 13.35 15.44
C PRO A 113 7.06 13.90 14.54
N PRO A 114 6.79 14.89 13.68
CA PRO A 114 5.54 15.68 13.59
C PRO A 114 4.44 15.05 12.74
N TYR A 115 4.68 13.84 12.22
CA TYR A 115 3.76 13.17 11.31
C TYR A 115 2.54 12.62 12.04
N VAL A 116 1.41 12.64 11.36
CA VAL A 116 0.19 11.92 11.74
C VAL A 116 0.20 10.52 11.14
N GLN A 117 -0.74 9.67 11.56
CA GLN A 117 -0.83 8.30 11.07
C GLN A 117 -1.15 8.26 9.57
N ASP A 118 -0.39 7.45 8.82
CA ASP A 118 -0.69 7.11 7.43
C ASP A 118 -1.70 5.96 7.40
N TYR A 119 -2.97 6.28 7.24
CA TYR A 119 -4.02 5.27 7.11
C TYR A 119 -4.05 4.74 5.68
N TYR A 120 -3.25 3.75 5.38
CA TYR A 120 -3.16 3.17 4.03
C TYR A 120 -4.52 2.90 3.41
N TYR A 121 -4.68 3.28 2.12
CA TYR A 121 -5.90 3.19 1.33
C TYR A 121 -7.00 4.18 1.72
N HIS A 122 -6.78 5.08 2.66
CA HIS A 122 -7.76 6.06 3.11
C HIS A 122 -7.25 7.49 2.93
N HIS A 123 -8.16 8.44 2.96
CA HIS A 123 -7.79 9.86 2.89
C HIS A 123 -8.90 10.72 3.48
N TYR A 124 -8.53 11.76 4.23
CA TYR A 124 -9.51 12.63 4.89
C TYR A 124 -10.33 13.46 3.89
N GLN A 125 -9.75 13.92 2.79
CA GLN A 125 -10.44 14.68 1.73
C GLN A 125 -11.20 13.79 0.75
N TYR A 126 -10.86 12.51 0.66
CA TYR A 126 -11.47 11.54 -0.27
C TYR A 126 -12.10 10.40 0.54
N PRO A 127 -13.34 10.58 1.05
CA PRO A 127 -13.93 9.64 2.01
C PRO A 127 -14.02 8.19 1.53
N ALA A 128 -14.11 7.98 0.22
CA ALA A 128 -14.09 6.63 -0.35
C ALA A 128 -12.68 5.99 -0.35
N GLY A 129 -11.62 6.81 -0.24
CA GLY A 129 -10.26 6.33 -0.34
C GLY A 129 -10.00 5.51 -1.62
N TRP A 130 -9.13 4.53 -1.52
CA TRP A 130 -8.86 3.57 -2.61
C TRP A 130 -9.82 2.37 -2.52
N SER A 131 -11.11 2.64 -2.70
CA SER A 131 -12.15 1.61 -2.63
C SER A 131 -13.07 1.60 -3.85
N TYR A 132 -13.68 0.46 -4.11
CA TYR A 132 -14.69 0.28 -5.14
C TYR A 132 -15.80 -0.63 -4.63
N LYS A 133 -17.05 -0.20 -4.73
CA LYS A 133 -18.25 -0.94 -4.26
C LYS A 133 -18.13 -1.45 -2.82
N GLY A 134 -17.52 -0.65 -1.92
CA GLY A 134 -17.38 -1.00 -0.52
C GLY A 134 -16.20 -1.92 -0.18
N TYR A 135 -15.30 -2.19 -1.13
CA TYR A 135 -14.11 -3.00 -0.93
C TYR A 135 -12.84 -2.19 -1.21
N THR A 136 -11.83 -2.37 -0.39
CA THR A 136 -10.50 -1.80 -0.64
C THR A 136 -9.87 -2.44 -1.88
N ILE A 137 -9.38 -1.60 -2.79
CA ILE A 137 -8.82 -2.07 -4.07
C ILE A 137 -7.47 -2.76 -3.81
N GLY A 138 -7.39 -4.05 -4.17
CA GLY A 138 -6.14 -4.82 -4.11
C GLY A 138 -5.77 -5.36 -2.74
N ASN A 139 -6.51 -5.02 -1.68
CA ASN A 139 -6.25 -5.56 -0.34
C ASN A 139 -7.55 -5.91 0.41
N PRO A 140 -7.92 -7.18 0.49
CA PRO A 140 -9.16 -7.61 1.13
C PRO A 140 -9.15 -7.51 2.66
N PHE A 141 -7.99 -7.31 3.28
CA PHE A 141 -7.81 -7.30 4.73
C PHE A 141 -7.85 -5.88 5.33
N ILE A 142 -7.76 -4.85 4.49
CA ILE A 142 -7.92 -3.47 4.92
C ILE A 142 -9.38 -3.08 4.68
N SER A 143 -10.07 -2.67 5.75
CA SER A 143 -11.46 -2.23 5.64
C SER A 143 -11.59 -0.99 4.76
N SER A 144 -12.61 -0.95 3.93
CA SER A 144 -13.02 0.28 3.24
C SER A 144 -13.89 1.13 4.16
N GLY A 145 -13.96 2.42 3.91
CA GLY A 145 -14.83 3.33 4.65
C GLY A 145 -14.17 4.67 4.95
N ASN A 146 -14.80 5.42 5.84
CA ASN A 146 -14.33 6.74 6.22
C ASN A 146 -13.00 6.68 6.97
N TYR A 147 -12.14 7.64 6.71
CA TYR A 147 -10.85 7.84 7.36
C TYR A 147 -10.89 7.70 8.89
N SER A 148 -11.94 8.22 9.54
CA SER A 148 -12.11 8.15 10.99
C SER A 148 -12.39 6.74 11.54
N ASN A 149 -12.73 5.78 10.69
CA ASN A 149 -13.10 4.42 11.08
C ASN A 149 -12.01 3.39 10.72
N THR A 150 -10.85 3.85 10.28
CA THR A 150 -9.74 2.97 9.91
C THR A 150 -8.99 2.47 11.12
N ASN A 151 -8.81 1.16 11.18
CA ASN A 151 -8.03 0.52 12.23
C ASN A 151 -6.75 -0.11 11.67
N PRO A 152 -5.61 0.13 12.30
CA PRO A 152 -4.41 -0.66 12.03
C PRO A 152 -4.70 -2.14 12.20
N SER A 153 -4.18 -2.96 11.30
CA SER A 153 -4.51 -4.38 11.24
C SER A 153 -3.25 -5.24 11.19
N GLN A 154 -3.34 -6.41 11.80
CA GLN A 154 -2.40 -7.51 11.62
C GLN A 154 -3.20 -8.73 11.18
N VAL A 155 -2.81 -9.33 10.07
CA VAL A 155 -3.52 -10.47 9.50
C VAL A 155 -2.53 -11.56 9.12
N LEU A 156 -2.85 -12.80 9.51
CA LEU A 156 -2.21 -13.99 8.98
C LEU A 156 -3.14 -14.65 7.99
N HIS A 157 -2.66 -14.88 6.78
CA HIS A 157 -3.39 -15.56 5.74
C HIS A 157 -2.65 -16.84 5.33
N PHE A 158 -3.40 -17.92 5.21
CA PHE A 158 -2.90 -19.21 4.77
C PHE A 158 -3.76 -19.74 3.62
N GLY A 159 -3.11 -20.16 2.54
CA GLY A 159 -3.78 -20.72 1.37
C GLY A 159 -3.15 -22.02 0.90
N ILE A 160 -3.98 -22.95 0.47
CA ILE A 160 -3.55 -24.19 -0.21
C ILE A 160 -4.33 -24.33 -1.51
N GLN A 161 -3.59 -24.57 -2.58
CA GLN A 161 -4.17 -24.86 -3.89
C GLN A 161 -3.56 -26.15 -4.44
N ASN A 162 -4.40 -27.11 -4.76
CA ASN A 162 -3.97 -28.34 -5.45
C ASN A 162 -4.23 -28.21 -6.94
N TYR A 163 -3.26 -28.58 -7.77
CA TYR A 163 -3.37 -28.60 -9.22
C TYR A 163 -3.63 -30.02 -9.67
N LYS A 164 -4.78 -30.29 -10.26
CA LYS A 164 -5.00 -31.56 -10.98
C LYS A 164 -4.11 -31.59 -12.21
N ASN A 165 -3.26 -32.59 -12.35
CA ASN A 165 -2.63 -32.87 -13.63
C ASN A 165 -3.73 -33.31 -14.59
N ASN A 166 -4.12 -32.45 -15.51
CA ASN A 166 -4.84 -32.90 -16.68
C ASN A 166 -3.82 -33.69 -17.54
N LYS A 167 -3.85 -35.01 -17.40
CA LYS A 167 -3.19 -35.90 -18.30
C LYS A 167 -3.95 -35.96 -19.62
#